data_95eea3e6b836dd782246d6903c057095
#
_entry.id   95eea3e6b836dd782246d6903c057095
#
_cell.length_a   1.000
_cell.length_b   1.000
_cell.length_c   1.000
_cell.angle_alpha   90.00
_cell.angle_beta   90.00
_cell.angle_gamma   90.00
#
_symmetry.space_group_name_H-M   'P 1'
#
loop_
_entity.id
_entity.type
_entity.pdbx_description
1 polymer ?
#
loop_
_entity_poly.entity_id
_entity_poly.type
_entity_poly.pdbx_seq_one_letter_code
_entity_poly.pdbx_strand_id
1 'polypeptide(L)'
;MKLYRVRQELVSKPVADVSSEVRRQLDSANLDVPQGDIAITAGSRGIANIDVITRAVGDWLKSRGATPFVVPAMGSHNGATAEGQRSMVESLGITEDSMQMEIRASMEVVKVGEVNTGDVFMDQHCYESAGVIVLNRVKLHTCFAGTLQSGLLKMMVVGMGKIRSAETFHSAPTPVMCDMLYDMGKILVDSGKILAGVAILEDGYDQTAEIHALPAARIAEEEPRLVERHRGYFPRLPVDDLNVLVIDEMGKTYSGTGMDPNVIGRRGVAGLDDIDKPAVRAIAVLRLAGKSQGNAIGVGLADFITSELRDAIDEHKTFINAFTTGEMDRMKIPATLKDDQTLIDTVAGRYGHDRWMFIPNTLHLEQFYVSADMRDEMGAHEQCVVDADPVELTFEAGRHQLQFH
;
A
#
# COMPACT_ATOMS: atom_id res chain seq x y z
N MET A 1 12.22 32.77 1.63
CA MET A 1 12.91 31.58 2.24
C MET A 1 13.77 30.93 1.17
N LYS A 2 15.06 30.71 1.47
CA LYS A 2 15.97 29.99 0.56
C LYS A 2 15.81 28.48 0.75
N LEU A 3 15.63 27.77 -0.34
CA LEU A 3 15.48 26.33 -0.40
C LEU A 3 16.55 25.73 -1.32
N TYR A 4 16.93 24.49 -1.06
CA TYR A 4 17.75 23.70 -1.96
C TYR A 4 16.92 22.55 -2.52
N ARG A 5 16.99 22.37 -3.84
CA ARG A 5 16.41 21.21 -4.49
C ARG A 5 17.30 19.99 -4.23
N VAL A 6 16.66 18.91 -3.83
CA VAL A 6 17.31 17.62 -3.56
C VAL A 6 16.70 16.59 -4.50
N ARG A 7 17.55 15.81 -5.13
CA ARG A 7 17.19 14.58 -5.85
C ARG A 7 17.59 13.39 -4.99
N GLN A 8 16.63 12.50 -4.77
CA GLN A 8 16.85 11.28 -4.00
C GLN A 8 16.82 10.08 -4.94
N GLU A 9 17.85 9.27 -4.89
CA GLU A 9 17.86 7.96 -5.53
C GLU A 9 17.19 6.95 -4.59
N LEU A 10 16.07 6.38 -5.02
CA LEU A 10 15.36 5.36 -4.24
C LEU A 10 16.07 4.01 -4.41
N VAL A 11 15.88 3.11 -3.45
CA VAL A 11 16.46 1.77 -3.53
C VAL A 11 15.85 1.03 -4.71
N SER A 12 16.67 0.62 -5.68
CA SER A 12 16.27 -0.12 -6.87
C SER A 12 17.00 -1.45 -6.94
N LYS A 13 16.25 -2.53 -7.15
CA LYS A 13 16.79 -3.88 -7.31
C LYS A 13 15.86 -4.75 -8.17
N PRO A 14 15.60 -4.36 -9.42
CA PRO A 14 14.64 -5.07 -10.24
C PRO A 14 15.14 -6.47 -10.60
N VAL A 15 14.22 -7.45 -10.54
CA VAL A 15 14.46 -8.80 -11.05
C VAL A 15 14.55 -8.74 -12.58
N ALA A 16 15.66 -9.23 -13.13
CA ALA A 16 15.93 -9.15 -14.58
C ALA A 16 15.00 -10.05 -15.41
N ASP A 17 14.69 -11.27 -14.93
CA ASP A 17 13.77 -12.21 -15.56
C ASP A 17 12.78 -12.74 -14.51
N VAL A 18 11.63 -12.07 -14.45
CA VAL A 18 10.56 -12.35 -13.47
C VAL A 18 10.02 -13.77 -13.65
N SER A 19 9.82 -14.23 -14.89
CA SER A 19 9.26 -15.55 -15.17
C SER A 19 10.19 -16.68 -14.71
N SER A 20 11.49 -16.54 -14.99
CA SER A 20 12.52 -17.51 -14.55
C SER A 20 12.67 -17.49 -13.03
N GLU A 21 12.58 -16.32 -12.40
CA GLU A 21 12.65 -16.21 -10.93
C GLU A 21 11.46 -16.90 -10.25
N VAL A 22 10.23 -16.70 -10.75
CA VAL A 22 9.03 -17.39 -10.25
C VAL A 22 9.24 -18.91 -10.28
N ARG A 23 9.69 -19.45 -11.42
CA ARG A 23 9.93 -20.90 -11.57
C ARG A 23 10.99 -21.39 -10.60
N ARG A 24 12.10 -20.67 -10.51
CA ARG A 24 13.20 -21.01 -9.58
C ARG A 24 12.72 -21.05 -8.13
N GLN A 25 11.92 -20.10 -7.71
CA GLN A 25 11.38 -20.03 -6.36
C GLN A 25 10.42 -21.19 -6.08
N LEU A 26 9.50 -21.49 -7.01
CA LEU A 26 8.56 -22.59 -6.87
C LEU A 26 9.27 -23.97 -6.86
N ASP A 27 10.30 -24.15 -7.70
CA ASP A 27 11.11 -25.37 -7.69
C ASP A 27 11.85 -25.55 -6.35
N SER A 28 12.37 -24.46 -5.80
CA SER A 28 13.09 -24.48 -4.51
C SER A 28 12.18 -24.73 -3.31
N ALA A 29 10.88 -24.45 -3.43
CA ALA A 29 9.91 -24.63 -2.36
C ALA A 29 9.52 -26.10 -2.12
N ASN A 30 9.92 -27.02 -3.02
CA ASN A 30 9.66 -28.47 -2.93
C ASN A 30 8.19 -28.80 -2.62
N LEU A 31 7.27 -28.20 -3.36
CA LEU A 31 5.83 -28.37 -3.15
C LEU A 31 5.36 -29.73 -3.68
N ASP A 32 4.55 -30.41 -2.90
CA ASP A 32 3.76 -31.55 -3.38
C ASP A 32 2.50 -31.01 -4.07
N VAL A 33 2.48 -31.05 -5.40
CA VAL A 33 1.39 -30.51 -6.22
C VAL A 33 0.41 -31.65 -6.54
N PRO A 34 -0.82 -31.58 -5.99
CA PRO A 34 -1.82 -32.60 -6.29
C PRO A 34 -2.30 -32.48 -7.75
N GLN A 35 -2.77 -33.61 -8.29
CA GLN A 35 -3.45 -33.61 -9.59
C GLN A 35 -4.82 -32.97 -9.47
N GLY A 36 -5.29 -32.35 -10.56
CA GLY A 36 -6.59 -31.68 -10.64
C GLY A 36 -6.50 -30.16 -10.66
N ASP A 37 -7.61 -29.53 -10.33
CA ASP A 37 -7.78 -28.07 -10.42
C ASP A 37 -7.03 -27.36 -9.28
N ILE A 38 -6.17 -26.40 -9.62
CA ILE A 38 -5.42 -25.58 -8.66
C ILE A 38 -5.76 -24.11 -8.86
N ALA A 39 -6.26 -23.48 -7.81
CA ALA A 39 -6.58 -22.06 -7.83
C ALA A 39 -5.33 -21.18 -7.65
N ILE A 40 -5.24 -20.07 -8.40
CA ILE A 40 -4.24 -19.00 -8.22
C ILE A 40 -5.00 -17.73 -7.87
N THR A 41 -4.71 -17.11 -6.72
CA THR A 41 -5.41 -15.90 -6.31
C THR A 41 -4.88 -14.67 -7.04
N ALA A 42 -5.78 -13.75 -7.42
CA ALA A 42 -5.44 -12.46 -8.02
C ALA A 42 -6.13 -11.31 -7.27
N GLY A 43 -5.35 -10.31 -6.82
CA GLY A 43 -5.84 -9.14 -6.10
C GLY A 43 -6.31 -8.01 -7.01
N SER A 44 -6.79 -6.92 -6.42
CA SER A 44 -7.31 -5.73 -7.11
C SER A 44 -6.29 -4.59 -7.27
N ARG A 45 -5.11 -4.71 -6.68
CA ARG A 45 -4.09 -3.66 -6.74
C ARG A 45 -3.08 -3.98 -7.82
N GLY A 46 -2.68 -2.97 -8.57
CA GLY A 46 -1.55 -3.10 -9.49
C GLY A 46 -0.29 -3.55 -8.73
N ILE A 47 0.32 -4.60 -9.24
CA ILE A 47 1.62 -5.12 -8.79
C ILE A 47 2.46 -5.23 -10.06
N ALA A 48 3.71 -4.80 -10.00
CA ALA A 48 4.60 -4.89 -11.14
C ALA A 48 4.70 -6.34 -11.65
N ASN A 49 4.52 -6.51 -12.96
CA ASN A 49 4.59 -7.82 -13.64
C ASN A 49 3.58 -8.87 -13.10
N ILE A 50 2.44 -8.45 -12.54
CA ILE A 50 1.46 -9.39 -11.96
C ILE A 50 0.94 -10.41 -12.97
N ASP A 51 0.75 -10.00 -14.21
CA ASP A 51 0.36 -10.84 -15.34
C ASP A 51 1.44 -11.87 -15.67
N VAL A 52 2.70 -11.44 -15.77
CA VAL A 52 3.88 -12.33 -16.00
C VAL A 52 4.03 -13.33 -14.86
N ILE A 53 3.90 -12.88 -13.61
CA ILE A 53 4.02 -13.73 -12.42
C ILE A 53 2.89 -14.75 -12.38
N THR A 54 1.64 -14.33 -12.56
CA THR A 54 0.47 -15.21 -12.58
C THR A 54 0.58 -16.25 -13.68
N ARG A 55 1.00 -15.85 -14.89
CA ARG A 55 1.23 -16.76 -16.01
C ARG A 55 2.34 -17.77 -15.69
N ALA A 56 3.47 -17.33 -15.12
CA ALA A 56 4.59 -18.20 -14.79
C ALA A 56 4.22 -19.26 -13.72
N VAL A 57 3.40 -18.86 -12.71
CA VAL A 57 2.85 -19.82 -11.72
C VAL A 57 1.96 -20.84 -12.41
N GLY A 58 1.08 -20.40 -13.30
CA GLY A 58 0.18 -21.31 -14.07
C GLY A 58 0.95 -22.28 -14.94
N ASP A 59 1.95 -21.82 -15.68
CA ASP A 59 2.77 -22.66 -16.54
C ASP A 59 3.61 -23.68 -15.72
N TRP A 60 4.10 -23.27 -14.55
CA TRP A 60 4.77 -24.18 -13.61
C TRP A 60 3.83 -25.27 -13.11
N LEU A 61 2.61 -24.96 -12.72
CA LEU A 61 1.58 -25.92 -12.29
C LEU A 61 1.22 -26.91 -13.41
N LYS A 62 1.02 -26.41 -14.64
CA LYS A 62 0.76 -27.26 -15.84
C LYS A 62 1.91 -28.23 -16.07
N SER A 63 3.17 -27.79 -15.88
CA SER A 63 4.34 -28.67 -16.03
C SER A 63 4.37 -29.83 -15.01
N ARG A 64 3.63 -29.71 -13.91
CA ARG A 64 3.45 -30.74 -12.86
C ARG A 64 2.17 -31.55 -13.06
N GLY A 65 1.44 -31.36 -14.16
CA GLY A 65 0.23 -32.11 -14.50
C GLY A 65 -1.06 -31.58 -13.85
N ALA A 66 -1.01 -30.43 -13.19
CA ALA A 66 -2.19 -29.77 -12.62
C ALA A 66 -2.94 -28.94 -13.66
N THR A 67 -4.20 -28.59 -13.37
CA THR A 67 -5.05 -27.70 -14.17
C THR A 67 -5.24 -26.38 -13.41
N PRO A 68 -4.38 -25.39 -13.64
CA PRO A 68 -4.50 -24.11 -12.93
C PRO A 68 -5.63 -23.24 -13.49
N PHE A 69 -6.27 -22.47 -12.60
CA PHE A 69 -7.24 -21.44 -12.94
C PHE A 69 -7.06 -20.22 -12.01
N VAL A 70 -7.50 -19.05 -12.45
CA VAL A 70 -7.38 -17.81 -11.66
C VAL A 70 -8.68 -17.55 -10.90
N VAL A 71 -8.54 -17.13 -9.63
CA VAL A 71 -9.66 -16.68 -8.79
C VAL A 71 -9.41 -15.24 -8.36
N PRO A 72 -10.31 -14.29 -8.69
CA PRO A 72 -10.26 -12.95 -8.12
C PRO A 72 -10.43 -13.01 -6.59
N ALA A 73 -9.46 -12.49 -5.85
CA ALA A 73 -9.43 -12.53 -4.38
C ALA A 73 -9.16 -11.13 -3.84
N MET A 74 -10.21 -10.33 -3.69
CA MET A 74 -10.09 -8.89 -3.38
C MET A 74 -11.14 -8.37 -2.40
N GLY A 75 -11.73 -9.26 -1.60
CA GLY A 75 -12.69 -8.87 -0.57
C GLY A 75 -13.94 -8.22 -1.14
N SER A 76 -14.23 -7.00 -0.71
CA SER A 76 -15.39 -6.20 -1.13
C SER A 76 -15.13 -5.26 -2.31
N HIS A 77 -13.96 -5.32 -2.94
CA HIS A 77 -13.62 -4.39 -4.03
C HIS A 77 -14.51 -4.58 -5.27
N ASN A 78 -14.53 -3.55 -6.12
CA ASN A 78 -15.27 -3.52 -7.39
C ASN A 78 -16.75 -3.89 -7.26
N GLY A 79 -17.40 -3.24 -6.29
CA GLY A 79 -18.82 -3.39 -6.04
C GLY A 79 -19.21 -4.73 -5.42
N ALA A 80 -18.26 -5.54 -4.99
CA ALA A 80 -18.47 -6.87 -4.42
C ALA A 80 -19.35 -7.76 -5.33
N THR A 81 -19.08 -7.74 -6.64
CA THR A 81 -19.75 -8.58 -7.64
C THR A 81 -18.72 -9.43 -8.38
N ALA A 82 -19.15 -10.63 -8.84
CA ALA A 82 -18.29 -11.52 -9.61
C ALA A 82 -17.77 -10.85 -10.89
N GLU A 83 -18.66 -10.18 -11.65
CA GLU A 83 -18.30 -9.41 -12.84
C GLU A 83 -17.33 -8.26 -12.56
N GLY A 84 -17.59 -7.48 -11.51
CA GLY A 84 -16.70 -6.37 -11.13
C GLY A 84 -15.31 -6.87 -10.76
N GLN A 85 -15.23 -7.97 -10.02
CA GLN A 85 -13.95 -8.57 -9.63
C GLN A 85 -13.21 -9.19 -10.83
N ARG A 86 -13.93 -9.84 -11.76
CA ARG A 86 -13.36 -10.33 -13.02
C ARG A 86 -12.80 -9.19 -13.86
N SER A 87 -13.61 -8.15 -14.12
CA SER A 87 -13.17 -6.97 -14.87
C SER A 87 -11.92 -6.31 -14.27
N MET A 88 -11.81 -6.31 -12.95
CA MET A 88 -10.63 -5.76 -12.28
C MET A 88 -9.37 -6.55 -12.61
N VAL A 89 -9.36 -7.86 -12.49
CA VAL A 89 -8.17 -8.66 -12.82
C VAL A 89 -7.85 -8.59 -14.31
N GLU A 90 -8.86 -8.54 -15.18
CA GLU A 90 -8.67 -8.35 -16.61
C GLU A 90 -8.02 -6.98 -16.95
N SER A 91 -8.38 -5.93 -16.22
CA SER A 91 -7.76 -4.60 -16.35
C SER A 91 -6.26 -4.57 -15.93
N LEU A 92 -5.82 -5.56 -15.18
CA LEU A 92 -4.42 -5.76 -14.78
C LEU A 92 -3.65 -6.67 -15.76
N GLY A 93 -4.23 -7.00 -16.92
CA GLY A 93 -3.61 -7.87 -17.92
C GLY A 93 -3.83 -9.37 -17.68
N ILE A 94 -4.55 -9.75 -16.62
CA ILE A 94 -4.87 -11.14 -16.28
C ILE A 94 -6.17 -11.51 -17.01
N THR A 95 -6.07 -11.97 -18.24
CA THR A 95 -7.19 -12.44 -19.06
C THR A 95 -7.05 -13.95 -19.36
N GLU A 96 -8.13 -14.62 -19.75
CA GLU A 96 -8.03 -16.04 -20.09
C GLU A 96 -7.06 -16.29 -21.27
N ASP A 97 -7.02 -15.37 -22.23
CA ASP A 97 -6.11 -15.44 -23.36
C ASP A 97 -4.64 -15.24 -22.94
N SER A 98 -4.33 -14.20 -22.15
CA SER A 98 -2.97 -13.93 -21.72
C SER A 98 -2.47 -15.01 -20.75
N MET A 99 -3.33 -15.51 -19.88
CA MET A 99 -3.00 -16.55 -18.91
C MET A 99 -3.02 -17.96 -19.50
N GLN A 100 -3.79 -18.20 -20.58
CA GLN A 100 -4.12 -19.55 -21.04
C GLN A 100 -4.69 -20.42 -19.91
N MET A 101 -5.49 -19.81 -19.06
CA MET A 101 -6.17 -20.38 -17.90
C MET A 101 -7.55 -19.77 -17.78
N GLU A 102 -8.49 -20.52 -17.24
CA GLU A 102 -9.83 -20.05 -16.94
C GLU A 102 -9.79 -19.03 -15.78
N ILE A 103 -10.70 -18.03 -15.81
CA ILE A 103 -10.93 -17.13 -14.67
C ILE A 103 -12.29 -17.49 -14.06
N ARG A 104 -12.26 -18.05 -12.85
CA ARG A 104 -13.46 -18.42 -12.09
C ARG A 104 -13.77 -17.33 -11.06
N ALA A 105 -14.75 -16.49 -11.35
CA ALA A 105 -15.18 -15.41 -10.48
C ALA A 105 -16.50 -15.76 -9.81
N SER A 106 -16.55 -15.67 -8.49
CA SER A 106 -17.75 -15.87 -7.67
C SER A 106 -17.68 -14.98 -6.43
N MET A 107 -18.82 -14.72 -5.81
CA MET A 107 -18.88 -14.12 -4.46
C MET A 107 -19.27 -15.15 -3.39
N GLU A 108 -19.50 -16.41 -3.80
CA GLU A 108 -19.83 -17.49 -2.88
C GLU A 108 -18.59 -17.90 -2.07
N VAL A 109 -18.83 -18.18 -0.79
CA VAL A 109 -17.79 -18.56 0.16
C VAL A 109 -18.22 -19.75 1.02
N VAL A 110 -17.27 -20.51 1.48
CA VAL A 110 -17.46 -21.62 2.43
C VAL A 110 -16.87 -21.22 3.78
N LYS A 111 -17.61 -21.42 4.86
CA LYS A 111 -17.05 -21.29 6.22
C LYS A 111 -16.09 -22.44 6.48
N VAL A 112 -14.83 -22.13 6.76
CA VAL A 112 -13.77 -23.14 7.01
C VAL A 112 -13.37 -23.23 8.48
N GLY A 113 -13.84 -22.30 9.31
CA GLY A 113 -13.60 -22.29 10.75
C GLY A 113 -14.09 -21.02 11.40
N GLU A 114 -13.69 -20.83 12.64
CA GLU A 114 -14.01 -19.63 13.42
C GLU A 114 -12.90 -19.32 14.41
N VAL A 115 -12.74 -18.04 14.74
CA VAL A 115 -11.90 -17.51 15.81
C VAL A 115 -12.75 -16.62 16.72
N ASN A 116 -12.20 -16.19 17.86
CA ASN A 116 -12.95 -15.33 18.79
C ASN A 116 -13.52 -14.05 18.15
N THR A 117 -12.88 -13.57 17.10
CA THR A 117 -13.26 -12.34 16.38
C THR A 117 -14.26 -12.58 15.24
N GLY A 118 -14.58 -13.82 14.92
CA GLY A 118 -15.61 -14.14 13.91
C GLY A 118 -15.31 -15.36 13.05
N ASP A 119 -16.18 -15.54 12.06
CA ASP A 119 -16.10 -16.66 11.12
C ASP A 119 -14.98 -16.46 10.08
N VAL A 120 -14.35 -17.58 9.69
CA VAL A 120 -13.33 -17.62 8.65
C VAL A 120 -13.90 -18.25 7.39
N PHE A 121 -13.80 -17.52 6.29
CA PHE A 121 -14.35 -17.94 5.01
C PHE A 121 -13.27 -18.12 3.94
N MET A 122 -13.53 -18.99 2.99
CA MET A 122 -12.73 -19.19 1.78
C MET A 122 -13.64 -19.13 0.55
N ASP A 123 -13.16 -18.53 -0.54
CA ASP A 123 -13.83 -18.60 -1.86
C ASP A 123 -14.20 -20.03 -2.21
N GLN A 124 -15.42 -20.24 -2.72
CA GLN A 124 -15.94 -21.58 -3.01
C GLN A 124 -15.07 -22.33 -4.03
N HIS A 125 -14.62 -21.66 -5.11
CA HIS A 125 -13.75 -22.32 -6.11
C HIS A 125 -12.39 -22.70 -5.52
N CYS A 126 -11.85 -21.87 -4.61
CA CYS A 126 -10.64 -22.23 -3.87
C CYS A 126 -10.86 -23.44 -2.97
N TYR A 127 -11.97 -23.49 -2.26
CA TYR A 127 -12.29 -24.59 -1.35
C TYR A 127 -12.53 -25.91 -2.10
N GLU A 128 -13.22 -25.88 -3.24
CA GLU A 128 -13.53 -27.05 -4.07
C GLU A 128 -12.31 -27.55 -4.86
N SER A 129 -11.30 -26.72 -5.08
CA SER A 129 -10.07 -27.09 -5.80
C SER A 129 -9.22 -28.11 -5.02
N ALA A 130 -8.29 -28.77 -5.72
CA ALA A 130 -7.31 -29.67 -5.12
C ALA A 130 -6.26 -28.89 -4.30
N GLY A 131 -6.09 -27.58 -4.56
CA GLY A 131 -5.19 -26.71 -3.80
C GLY A 131 -5.18 -25.28 -4.30
N VAL A 132 -4.56 -24.40 -3.52
CA VAL A 132 -4.51 -22.96 -3.78
C VAL A 132 -3.07 -22.47 -3.71
N ILE A 133 -2.63 -21.71 -4.72
CA ILE A 133 -1.44 -20.86 -4.65
C ILE A 133 -1.91 -19.43 -4.36
N VAL A 134 -1.55 -18.93 -3.20
CA VAL A 134 -1.87 -17.56 -2.79
C VAL A 134 -0.79 -16.60 -3.32
N LEU A 135 -1.18 -15.64 -4.17
CA LEU A 135 -0.27 -14.70 -4.80
C LEU A 135 -0.59 -13.28 -4.34
N ASN A 136 0.38 -12.58 -3.75
CA ASN A 136 0.18 -11.19 -3.35
C ASN A 136 1.50 -10.45 -3.10
N ARG A 137 1.43 -9.11 -3.18
CA ARG A 137 2.49 -8.22 -2.72
C ARG A 137 2.55 -8.15 -1.20
N VAL A 138 3.75 -8.28 -0.64
CA VAL A 138 4.02 -8.01 0.79
C VAL A 138 4.55 -6.58 0.91
N LYS A 139 3.86 -5.75 1.71
CA LYS A 139 4.23 -4.36 1.93
C LYS A 139 3.73 -3.80 3.26
N LEU A 140 4.29 -2.65 3.67
CA LEU A 140 3.78 -1.87 4.80
C LEU A 140 2.32 -1.47 4.60
N HIS A 141 1.55 -1.50 5.68
CA HIS A 141 0.16 -1.05 5.68
C HIS A 141 0.04 0.40 6.14
N THR A 142 -0.94 1.13 5.60
CA THR A 142 -1.16 2.54 5.91
C THR A 142 -2.03 2.78 7.16
N CYS A 143 -2.64 1.74 7.73
CA CYS A 143 -3.51 1.88 8.91
C CYS A 143 -2.95 1.12 10.11
N PHE A 144 -2.90 -0.20 10.04
CA PHE A 144 -2.48 -1.00 11.18
C PHE A 144 -0.97 -1.29 11.17
N ALA A 145 -0.43 -1.48 12.35
CA ALA A 145 0.96 -1.83 12.60
C ALA A 145 1.06 -3.28 13.05
N GLY A 146 2.28 -3.75 13.18
CA GLY A 146 2.60 -5.09 13.63
C GLY A 146 3.53 -5.81 12.68
N THR A 147 3.81 -7.06 12.99
CA THR A 147 4.69 -7.91 12.20
C THR A 147 4.03 -8.41 10.92
N LEU A 148 2.70 -8.53 10.91
CA LEU A 148 1.89 -8.88 9.75
C LEU A 148 1.13 -7.63 9.28
N GLN A 149 1.19 -7.34 7.99
CA GLN A 149 0.58 -6.14 7.44
C GLN A 149 -0.18 -6.45 6.13
N SER A 150 0.26 -5.95 4.97
CA SER A 150 -0.32 -6.34 3.69
C SER A 150 0.53 -7.43 3.07
N GLY A 151 -0.04 -8.61 2.83
CA GLY A 151 0.72 -9.76 2.33
C GLY A 151 -0.17 -10.97 2.03
N LEU A 152 0.42 -12.15 2.13
CA LEU A 152 -0.23 -13.43 1.82
C LEU A 152 -1.35 -13.74 2.81
N LEU A 153 -1.11 -13.53 4.13
CA LEU A 153 -2.15 -13.74 5.15
C LEU A 153 -3.35 -12.84 4.91
N LYS A 154 -3.12 -11.56 4.57
CA LYS A 154 -4.23 -10.65 4.24
C LYS A 154 -4.97 -11.07 2.97
N MET A 155 -4.27 -11.58 1.97
CA MET A 155 -4.88 -12.14 0.77
C MET A 155 -5.77 -13.34 1.11
N MET A 156 -5.30 -14.25 1.97
CA MET A 156 -6.08 -15.39 2.42
C MET A 156 -7.30 -14.95 3.22
N VAL A 157 -7.11 -14.16 4.26
CA VAL A 157 -8.18 -13.79 5.21
C VAL A 157 -9.21 -12.86 4.58
N VAL A 158 -8.77 -11.78 3.95
CA VAL A 158 -9.67 -10.73 3.42
C VAL A 158 -9.98 -10.95 1.95
N GLY A 159 -8.97 -11.23 1.14
CA GLY A 159 -9.10 -11.38 -0.31
C GLY A 159 -9.99 -12.56 -0.70
N MET A 160 -9.59 -13.78 -0.31
CA MET A 160 -10.33 -15.00 -0.61
C MET A 160 -11.67 -15.11 0.13
N GLY A 161 -11.78 -14.55 1.33
CA GLY A 161 -13.03 -14.57 2.10
C GLY A 161 -14.09 -13.59 1.61
N LYS A 162 -13.83 -12.90 0.50
CA LYS A 162 -14.75 -11.99 -0.19
C LYS A 162 -15.32 -10.93 0.75
N ILE A 163 -16.50 -10.39 0.43
CA ILE A 163 -17.18 -9.39 1.25
C ILE A 163 -17.43 -9.88 2.68
N ARG A 164 -17.71 -11.17 2.89
CA ARG A 164 -18.01 -11.74 4.21
C ARG A 164 -16.83 -11.57 5.18
N SER A 165 -15.63 -11.95 4.75
CA SER A 165 -14.44 -11.74 5.59
C SER A 165 -13.99 -10.28 5.64
N ALA A 166 -14.17 -9.52 4.56
CA ALA A 166 -13.82 -8.10 4.56
C ALA A 166 -14.63 -7.31 5.60
N GLU A 167 -15.93 -7.55 5.70
CA GLU A 167 -16.82 -6.94 6.71
C GLU A 167 -16.40 -7.34 8.13
N THR A 168 -16.18 -8.63 8.38
CA THR A 168 -15.73 -9.13 9.69
C THR A 168 -14.38 -8.51 10.08
N PHE A 169 -13.41 -8.51 9.17
CA PHE A 169 -12.08 -8.00 9.43
C PHE A 169 -12.08 -6.49 9.70
N HIS A 170 -12.77 -5.71 8.87
CA HIS A 170 -12.80 -4.25 9.00
C HIS A 170 -13.77 -3.74 10.09
N SER A 171 -14.61 -4.58 10.66
CA SER A 171 -15.38 -4.24 11.86
C SER A 171 -14.56 -4.32 13.16
N ALA A 172 -13.40 -4.96 13.12
CA ALA A 172 -12.52 -5.05 14.28
C ALA A 172 -11.74 -3.74 14.49
N PRO A 173 -11.43 -3.38 15.75
CA PRO A 173 -10.55 -2.25 16.05
C PRO A 173 -9.17 -2.45 15.41
N THR A 174 -8.61 -1.38 14.82
CA THR A 174 -7.32 -1.43 14.11
C THR A 174 -6.17 -2.06 14.92
N PRO A 175 -6.01 -1.82 16.24
CA PRO A 175 -4.94 -2.43 17.02
C PRO A 175 -4.93 -3.96 17.06
N VAL A 176 -6.07 -4.63 16.90
CA VAL A 176 -6.16 -6.10 16.95
C VAL A 176 -6.07 -6.77 15.57
N MET A 177 -6.02 -5.98 14.49
CA MET A 177 -6.04 -6.53 13.12
C MET A 177 -4.84 -7.42 12.80
N CYS A 178 -3.66 -7.14 13.35
CA CYS A 178 -2.47 -7.97 13.14
C CYS A 178 -2.67 -9.38 13.73
N ASP A 179 -3.15 -9.47 14.96
CA ASP A 179 -3.41 -10.75 15.63
C ASP A 179 -4.55 -11.50 14.92
N MET A 180 -5.58 -10.78 14.51
CA MET A 180 -6.69 -11.34 13.75
C MET A 180 -6.25 -11.94 12.40
N LEU A 181 -5.32 -11.28 11.68
CA LEU A 181 -4.72 -11.86 10.46
C LEU A 181 -4.00 -13.17 10.75
N TYR A 182 -3.26 -13.24 11.85
CA TYR A 182 -2.54 -14.43 12.25
C TYR A 182 -3.52 -15.58 12.57
N ASP A 183 -4.49 -15.34 13.45
CA ASP A 183 -5.43 -16.36 13.91
C ASP A 183 -6.30 -16.90 12.78
N MET A 184 -6.92 -16.02 11.99
CA MET A 184 -7.74 -16.42 10.84
C MET A 184 -6.90 -17.06 9.73
N GLY A 185 -5.69 -16.54 9.47
CA GLY A 185 -4.75 -17.07 8.50
C GLY A 185 -4.32 -18.50 8.85
N LYS A 186 -4.10 -18.76 10.14
CA LYS A 186 -3.77 -20.10 10.63
C LYS A 186 -4.89 -21.11 10.34
N ILE A 187 -6.16 -20.75 10.56
CA ILE A 187 -7.31 -21.60 10.21
C ILE A 187 -7.30 -21.96 8.71
N LEU A 188 -7.01 -20.96 7.84
CA LEU A 188 -6.95 -21.15 6.40
C LEU A 188 -5.80 -22.09 5.99
N VAL A 189 -4.63 -21.95 6.59
CA VAL A 189 -3.49 -22.84 6.37
C VAL A 189 -3.82 -24.27 6.87
N ASP A 190 -4.36 -24.40 8.08
CA ASP A 190 -4.70 -25.68 8.71
C ASP A 190 -5.85 -26.41 7.95
N SER A 191 -6.61 -25.72 7.09
CA SER A 191 -7.60 -26.34 6.21
C SER A 191 -7.00 -27.36 5.23
N GLY A 192 -5.68 -27.30 5.01
CA GLY A 192 -4.98 -28.14 4.04
C GLY A 192 -5.20 -27.75 2.57
N LYS A 193 -5.96 -26.66 2.30
CA LYS A 193 -6.22 -26.18 0.94
C LYS A 193 -5.10 -25.31 0.38
N ILE A 194 -4.39 -24.59 1.24
CA ILE A 194 -3.28 -23.73 0.80
C ILE A 194 -2.03 -24.61 0.56
N LEU A 195 -1.53 -24.61 -0.66
CA LEU A 195 -0.28 -25.31 -1.02
C LEU A 195 0.93 -24.44 -0.72
N ALA A 196 0.88 -23.19 -1.19
CA ALA A 196 1.95 -22.23 -1.04
C ALA A 196 1.46 -20.81 -1.20
N GLY A 197 2.30 -19.86 -0.77
CA GLY A 197 2.20 -18.44 -1.08
C GLY A 197 3.33 -17.99 -1.99
N VAL A 198 3.02 -17.17 -2.99
CA VAL A 198 4.00 -16.43 -3.80
C VAL A 198 3.96 -14.97 -3.37
N ALA A 199 4.93 -14.59 -2.54
CA ALA A 199 5.10 -13.24 -2.03
C ALA A 199 5.95 -12.42 -3.00
N ILE A 200 5.48 -11.19 -3.31
CA ILE A 200 6.15 -10.25 -4.21
C ILE A 200 6.55 -9.03 -3.39
N LEU A 201 7.82 -8.61 -3.48
CA LEU A 201 8.29 -7.34 -2.95
C LEU A 201 8.63 -6.44 -4.13
N GLU A 202 8.19 -5.18 -4.04
CA GLU A 202 8.55 -4.13 -4.99
C GLU A 202 9.61 -3.21 -4.37
N ASP A 203 10.47 -2.65 -5.22
CA ASP A 203 11.48 -1.67 -4.82
C ASP A 203 10.91 -0.25 -4.75
N GLY A 204 11.78 0.74 -4.50
CA GLY A 204 11.40 2.14 -4.36
C GLY A 204 10.80 2.77 -5.61
N TYR A 205 10.93 2.12 -6.76
CA TYR A 205 10.35 2.54 -8.05
C TYR A 205 9.18 1.65 -8.49
N ASP A 206 8.54 0.97 -7.54
CA ASP A 206 7.43 0.03 -7.81
C ASP A 206 7.77 -1.07 -8.83
N GLN A 207 9.06 -1.52 -8.88
CA GLN A 207 9.47 -2.63 -9.72
C GLN A 207 9.58 -3.92 -8.90
N THR A 208 9.33 -5.07 -9.53
CA THR A 208 9.48 -6.37 -8.86
C THR A 208 10.94 -6.58 -8.43
N ALA A 209 11.21 -6.52 -7.11
CA ALA A 209 12.54 -6.65 -6.53
C ALA A 209 12.84 -8.05 -6.03
N GLU A 210 11.85 -8.72 -5.42
CA GLU A 210 12.01 -10.07 -4.89
C GLU A 210 10.71 -10.88 -5.08
N ILE A 211 10.88 -12.17 -5.29
CA ILE A 211 9.80 -13.15 -5.34
C ILE A 211 10.16 -14.29 -4.40
N HIS A 212 9.24 -14.69 -3.53
CA HIS A 212 9.44 -15.77 -2.58
C HIS A 212 8.28 -16.75 -2.64
N ALA A 213 8.54 -18.01 -2.99
CA ALA A 213 7.57 -19.10 -2.90
C ALA A 213 7.71 -19.77 -1.53
N LEU A 214 6.67 -19.69 -0.73
CA LEU A 214 6.63 -20.19 0.65
C LEU A 214 5.63 -21.35 0.75
N PRO A 215 6.05 -22.57 1.15
CA PRO A 215 5.08 -23.60 1.53
C PRO A 215 4.10 -23.08 2.58
N ALA A 216 2.85 -23.53 2.53
CA ALA A 216 1.77 -23.03 3.40
C ALA A 216 2.17 -22.93 4.88
N ALA A 217 2.80 -23.98 5.41
CA ALA A 217 3.23 -24.02 6.82
C ALA A 217 4.28 -22.95 7.21
N ARG A 218 4.96 -22.34 6.21
CA ARG A 218 6.00 -21.35 6.43
C ARG A 218 5.49 -19.91 6.30
N ILE A 219 4.29 -19.70 5.75
CA ILE A 219 3.80 -18.34 5.44
C ILE A 219 3.77 -17.44 6.69
N ALA A 220 3.14 -17.91 7.77
CA ALA A 220 2.98 -17.12 8.99
C ALA A 220 4.30 -16.78 9.70
N GLU A 221 5.33 -17.63 9.54
CA GLU A 221 6.67 -17.40 10.08
C GLU A 221 7.51 -16.46 9.22
N GLU A 222 7.44 -16.61 7.89
CA GLU A 222 8.31 -15.89 6.96
C GLU A 222 7.75 -14.52 6.54
N GLU A 223 6.44 -14.35 6.47
CA GLU A 223 5.83 -13.08 6.03
C GLU A 223 6.28 -11.89 6.89
N PRO A 224 6.43 -11.99 8.23
CA PRO A 224 6.98 -10.89 9.03
C PRO A 224 8.39 -10.45 8.59
N ARG A 225 9.23 -11.41 8.20
CA ARG A 225 10.59 -11.12 7.69
C ARG A 225 10.53 -10.43 6.34
N LEU A 226 9.57 -10.79 5.49
CA LEU A 226 9.36 -10.13 4.21
C LEU A 226 8.82 -8.71 4.37
N VAL A 227 7.95 -8.47 5.36
CA VAL A 227 7.51 -7.11 5.72
C VAL A 227 8.70 -6.25 6.13
N GLU A 228 9.61 -6.79 6.95
CA GLU A 228 10.82 -6.06 7.35
C GLU A 228 11.78 -5.83 6.17
N ARG A 229 11.94 -6.79 5.25
CA ARG A 229 12.71 -6.60 4.02
C ARG A 229 12.11 -5.51 3.14
N HIS A 230 10.78 -5.50 2.96
CA HIS A 230 10.09 -4.44 2.22
C HIS A 230 10.33 -3.06 2.85
N ARG A 231 10.49 -2.97 4.17
CA ARG A 231 10.83 -1.72 4.86
C ARG A 231 12.14 -1.11 4.35
N GLY A 232 13.08 -1.93 3.89
CA GLY A 232 14.32 -1.49 3.25
C GLY A 232 14.16 -0.95 1.83
N TYR A 233 13.09 -1.32 1.12
CA TYR A 233 12.75 -0.81 -0.21
C TYR A 233 11.81 0.41 -0.17
N PHE A 234 11.06 0.56 0.92
CA PHE A 234 10.00 1.57 1.02
C PHE A 234 10.57 2.99 0.95
N PRO A 235 10.10 3.84 0.00
CA PRO A 235 10.54 5.23 -0.12
C PRO A 235 10.25 6.01 1.17
N ARG A 236 11.27 6.72 1.68
CA ARG A 236 11.18 7.51 2.90
C ARG A 236 11.81 8.87 2.71
N LEU A 237 11.39 9.82 3.54
CA LEU A 237 12.11 11.08 3.69
C LEU A 237 13.48 10.78 4.34
N PRO A 238 14.59 11.33 3.81
CA PRO A 238 15.95 11.04 4.29
C PRO A 238 16.31 11.87 5.55
N VAL A 239 15.36 11.98 6.49
CA VAL A 239 15.50 12.75 7.73
C VAL A 239 14.83 12.06 8.90
N ASP A 240 15.34 12.29 10.10
CA ASP A 240 14.75 11.79 11.34
C ASP A 240 13.66 12.71 11.90
N ASP A 241 13.78 14.02 11.69
CA ASP A 241 12.83 15.01 12.19
C ASP A 241 12.67 16.21 11.25
N LEU A 242 11.52 16.87 11.34
CA LEU A 242 11.19 18.11 10.62
C LEU A 242 10.40 19.06 11.53
N ASN A 243 10.68 20.36 11.43
CA ASN A 243 9.78 21.36 11.98
C ASN A 243 8.50 21.47 11.14
N VAL A 244 8.64 21.47 9.81
CA VAL A 244 7.49 21.57 8.91
C VAL A 244 7.69 20.68 7.68
N LEU A 245 6.70 19.87 7.39
CA LEU A 245 6.54 19.16 6.12
C LEU A 245 5.42 19.83 5.32
N VAL A 246 5.74 20.34 4.15
CA VAL A 246 4.77 20.87 3.20
C VAL A 246 4.56 19.86 2.09
N ILE A 247 3.33 19.42 1.90
CA ILE A 247 2.91 18.47 0.87
C ILE A 247 2.12 19.23 -0.18
N ASP A 248 2.63 19.27 -1.41
CA ASP A 248 1.98 20.04 -2.48
C ASP A 248 0.60 19.45 -2.81
N GLU A 249 0.49 18.14 -2.96
CA GLU A 249 -0.78 17.49 -3.28
C GLU A 249 -0.98 16.18 -2.50
N MET A 250 -2.15 16.02 -1.88
CA MET A 250 -2.57 14.76 -1.27
C MET A 250 -3.65 14.07 -2.10
N GLY A 251 -3.86 12.79 -1.91
CA GLY A 251 -4.99 12.09 -2.51
C GLY A 251 -4.87 10.58 -2.59
N LYS A 252 -6.00 9.92 -2.86
CA LYS A 252 -6.05 8.45 -2.96
C LYS A 252 -5.20 7.88 -4.11
N THR A 253 -4.78 8.71 -5.04
CA THR A 253 -3.84 8.35 -6.11
C THR A 253 -2.41 8.12 -5.60
N TYR A 254 -2.07 8.72 -4.47
CA TYR A 254 -0.74 8.62 -3.86
C TYR A 254 -0.70 7.62 -2.70
N SER A 255 -1.78 7.56 -1.93
CA SER A 255 -1.94 6.58 -0.86
C SER A 255 -3.41 6.27 -0.65
N GLY A 256 -3.77 5.04 -0.33
CA GLY A 256 -5.14 4.67 0.01
C GLY A 256 -5.76 5.48 1.15
N THR A 257 -4.91 6.09 1.97
CA THR A 257 -5.25 6.99 3.08
C THR A 257 -4.96 8.46 2.78
N GLY A 258 -4.88 8.83 1.50
CA GLY A 258 -4.65 10.19 1.03
C GLY A 258 -3.20 10.66 1.12
N MET A 259 -2.57 10.46 2.25
CA MET A 259 -1.14 10.57 2.52
C MET A 259 -0.65 9.27 3.15
N ASP A 260 0.58 8.85 2.87
CA ASP A 260 1.12 7.64 3.46
C ASP A 260 1.67 7.92 4.87
N PRO A 261 1.11 7.32 5.92
CA PRO A 261 1.58 7.50 7.29
C PRO A 261 3.04 7.13 7.51
N ASN A 262 3.55 6.14 6.73
CA ASN A 262 4.94 5.71 6.83
C ASN A 262 5.94 6.76 6.26
N VAL A 263 5.45 7.69 5.45
CA VAL A 263 6.23 8.83 4.93
C VAL A 263 6.15 10.03 5.87
N ILE A 264 4.95 10.35 6.35
CA ILE A 264 4.71 11.59 7.13
C ILE A 264 4.92 11.43 8.64
N GLY A 265 5.17 10.19 9.11
CA GLY A 265 5.37 9.93 10.54
C GLY A 265 4.10 9.92 11.39
N ARG A 266 2.93 10.21 10.82
CA ARG A 266 1.64 10.28 11.54
C ARG A 266 0.69 9.19 11.08
N ARG A 267 0.20 8.40 12.04
CA ARG A 267 -0.75 7.31 11.78
C ARG A 267 -2.20 7.77 11.94
N GLY A 268 -2.51 8.55 12.96
CA GLY A 268 -3.85 9.03 13.25
C GLY A 268 -4.84 7.90 13.43
N VAL A 269 -4.48 6.87 14.19
CA VAL A 269 -5.30 5.69 14.50
C VAL A 269 -5.45 5.58 16.00
N ALA A 270 -6.69 5.53 16.47
CA ALA A 270 -6.96 5.40 17.90
C ALA A 270 -6.37 4.12 18.48
N GLY A 271 -5.58 4.24 19.54
CA GLY A 271 -4.96 3.11 20.24
C GLY A 271 -3.67 2.59 19.60
N LEU A 272 -3.14 3.27 18.58
CA LEU A 272 -1.80 3.02 18.03
C LEU A 272 -0.95 4.28 18.13
N ASP A 273 0.31 4.10 18.47
CA ASP A 273 1.30 5.17 18.44
C ASP A 273 1.60 5.61 17.01
N ASP A 274 2.00 6.85 16.86
CA ASP A 274 2.56 7.36 15.61
C ASP A 274 3.86 6.64 15.25
N ILE A 275 4.39 6.91 14.07
CA ILE A 275 5.62 6.30 13.56
C ILE A 275 6.80 7.15 14.08
N ASP A 276 7.79 6.49 14.65
CA ASP A 276 8.92 7.16 15.29
C ASP A 276 9.66 8.13 14.35
N LYS A 277 9.80 7.79 13.08
CA LYS A 277 10.54 8.57 12.09
C LYS A 277 9.82 8.62 10.73
N PRO A 278 9.78 9.81 10.12
CA PRO A 278 10.24 11.10 10.65
C PRO A 278 9.30 11.64 11.73
N ALA A 279 9.87 12.32 12.74
CA ALA A 279 9.11 13.09 13.72
C ALA A 279 8.78 14.47 13.13
N VAL A 280 7.55 14.70 12.68
CA VAL A 280 7.13 15.95 12.04
C VAL A 280 6.27 16.79 12.99
N ARG A 281 6.73 18.00 13.33
CA ARG A 281 6.01 18.89 14.27
C ARG A 281 4.77 19.51 13.65
N ALA A 282 4.83 19.89 12.37
CA ALA A 282 3.69 20.46 11.64
C ALA A 282 3.65 19.94 10.21
N ILE A 283 2.46 19.54 9.75
CA ILE A 283 2.20 19.10 8.38
C ILE A 283 1.23 20.09 7.74
N ALA A 284 1.65 20.65 6.61
CA ALA A 284 0.83 21.53 5.77
C ALA A 284 0.55 20.84 4.44
N VAL A 285 -0.70 20.90 3.98
CA VAL A 285 -1.11 20.29 2.71
C VAL A 285 -1.81 21.34 1.86
N LEU A 286 -1.39 21.46 0.62
CA LEU A 286 -1.81 22.58 -0.21
C LEU A 286 -2.98 22.23 -1.13
N ARG A 287 -3.03 21.03 -1.72
CA ARG A 287 -4.02 20.65 -2.75
C ARG A 287 -4.53 19.24 -2.58
N LEU A 288 -5.70 18.97 -3.17
CA LEU A 288 -6.26 17.64 -3.32
C LEU A 288 -6.16 17.20 -4.78
N ALA A 289 -5.60 16.03 -5.03
CA ALA A 289 -5.49 15.44 -6.35
C ALA A 289 -6.85 15.31 -7.03
N GLY A 290 -6.99 15.84 -8.23
CA GLY A 290 -8.26 15.82 -8.97
C GLY A 290 -8.79 14.41 -9.21
N LYS A 291 -7.89 13.43 -9.41
CA LYS A 291 -8.24 11.99 -9.53
C LYS A 291 -8.86 11.40 -8.26
N SER A 292 -8.73 12.04 -7.10
CA SER A 292 -9.40 11.64 -5.85
C SER A 292 -10.90 11.96 -5.84
N GLN A 293 -11.38 12.75 -6.82
CA GLN A 293 -12.79 13.08 -7.01
C GLN A 293 -13.46 13.61 -5.73
N GLY A 294 -12.75 14.44 -4.98
CA GLY A 294 -13.21 15.04 -3.72
C GLY A 294 -13.00 14.17 -2.47
N ASN A 295 -12.62 12.89 -2.60
CA ASN A 295 -12.34 12.05 -1.44
C ASN A 295 -11.00 12.44 -0.81
N ALA A 296 -11.05 13.18 0.29
CA ALA A 296 -9.90 13.70 1.03
C ALA A 296 -9.61 12.91 2.31
N ILE A 297 -9.87 11.60 2.32
CA ILE A 297 -9.49 10.76 3.49
C ILE A 297 -8.00 10.95 3.80
N GLY A 298 -7.67 11.13 5.06
CA GLY A 298 -6.31 11.44 5.53
C GLY A 298 -6.02 12.93 5.69
N VAL A 299 -6.92 13.83 5.25
CA VAL A 299 -6.73 15.28 5.45
C VAL A 299 -6.55 15.64 6.92
N GLY A 300 -7.19 14.92 7.83
CA GLY A 300 -7.07 15.11 9.28
C GLY A 300 -5.70 14.74 9.87
N LEU A 301 -4.79 14.18 9.08
CA LEU A 301 -3.38 13.99 9.47
C LEU A 301 -2.54 15.26 9.31
N ALA A 302 -3.04 16.27 8.58
CA ALA A 302 -2.43 17.57 8.47
C ALA A 302 -2.80 18.46 9.66
N ASP A 303 -1.99 19.51 9.92
CA ASP A 303 -2.29 20.59 10.87
C ASP A 303 -2.89 21.79 10.16
N PHE A 304 -2.46 22.02 8.92
CA PHE A 304 -2.82 23.18 8.11
C PHE A 304 -3.14 22.77 6.68
N ILE A 305 -4.16 23.41 6.11
CA ILE A 305 -4.53 23.27 4.69
C ILE A 305 -4.84 24.60 4.05
N THR A 306 -4.87 24.67 2.73
CA THR A 306 -5.34 25.84 1.99
C THR A 306 -6.85 25.83 1.82
N SER A 307 -7.44 26.99 1.52
CA SER A 307 -8.84 27.10 1.10
C SER A 307 -9.10 26.32 -0.19
N GLU A 308 -8.15 26.29 -1.13
CA GLU A 308 -8.27 25.50 -2.36
C GLU A 308 -8.49 24.02 -2.06
N LEU A 309 -7.68 23.43 -1.15
CA LEU A 309 -7.88 22.05 -0.73
C LEU A 309 -9.23 21.88 -0.03
N ARG A 310 -9.56 22.78 0.91
CA ARG A 310 -10.82 22.74 1.66
C ARG A 310 -12.04 22.72 0.73
N ASP A 311 -12.03 23.56 -0.30
CA ASP A 311 -13.14 23.70 -1.25
C ASP A 311 -13.26 22.50 -2.21
N ALA A 312 -12.16 21.75 -2.41
CA ALA A 312 -12.13 20.54 -3.22
C ALA A 312 -12.68 19.30 -2.49
N ILE A 313 -12.93 19.37 -1.17
CA ILE A 313 -13.39 18.23 -0.37
C ILE A 313 -14.87 17.94 -0.61
N ASP A 314 -15.18 16.73 -1.06
CA ASP A 314 -16.51 16.12 -0.96
C ASP A 314 -16.63 15.48 0.43
N GLU A 315 -17.30 16.19 1.34
CA GLU A 315 -17.42 15.75 2.74
C GLU A 315 -18.14 14.40 2.85
N HIS A 316 -19.14 14.14 2.01
CA HIS A 316 -19.91 12.90 2.06
C HIS A 316 -19.06 11.69 1.64
N LYS A 317 -18.32 11.80 0.54
CA LYS A 317 -17.40 10.73 0.10
C LYS A 317 -16.29 10.47 1.13
N THR A 318 -15.76 11.55 1.70
CA THR A 318 -14.71 11.46 2.73
C THR A 318 -15.26 10.82 4.01
N PHE A 319 -16.48 11.22 4.45
CA PHE A 319 -17.16 10.62 5.59
C PHE A 319 -17.41 9.12 5.41
N ILE A 320 -18.00 8.70 4.28
CA ILE A 320 -18.25 7.27 4.03
C ILE A 320 -16.95 6.47 4.14
N ASN A 321 -15.85 6.99 3.59
CA ASN A 321 -14.57 6.30 3.65
C ASN A 321 -14.02 6.19 5.09
N ALA A 322 -14.07 7.28 5.86
CA ALA A 322 -13.63 7.29 7.26
C ALA A 322 -14.52 6.39 8.14
N PHE A 323 -15.83 6.46 7.94
CA PHE A 323 -16.81 5.67 8.69
C PHE A 323 -16.64 4.16 8.44
N THR A 324 -16.40 3.77 7.19
CA THR A 324 -16.18 2.36 6.82
C THR A 324 -14.90 1.79 7.44
N THR A 325 -13.86 2.61 7.62
CA THR A 325 -12.59 2.18 8.23
C THR A 325 -12.54 2.37 9.75
N GLY A 326 -13.51 3.08 10.33
CA GLY A 326 -13.55 3.44 11.76
C GLY A 326 -12.60 4.59 12.15
N GLU A 327 -11.83 5.14 11.20
CA GLU A 327 -10.76 6.12 11.47
C GLU A 327 -11.26 7.55 11.23
N MET A 328 -12.19 8.01 12.10
CA MET A 328 -12.86 9.30 11.96
C MET A 328 -11.91 10.52 12.07
N ASP A 329 -10.80 10.38 12.80
CA ASP A 329 -9.81 11.45 12.93
C ASP A 329 -9.16 11.82 11.59
N ARG A 330 -9.09 10.91 10.66
CA ARG A 330 -8.52 11.10 9.32
C ARG A 330 -9.36 11.97 8.38
N MET A 331 -10.62 12.29 8.76
CA MET A 331 -11.48 13.19 7.99
C MET A 331 -11.67 14.56 8.65
N LYS A 332 -11.14 14.80 9.86
CA LYS A 332 -11.22 16.09 10.52
C LYS A 332 -10.58 17.17 9.64
N ILE A 333 -11.23 18.32 9.59
CA ILE A 333 -10.73 19.46 8.78
C ILE A 333 -9.69 20.23 9.59
N PRO A 334 -8.44 20.35 9.08
CA PRO A 334 -7.38 21.12 9.72
C PRO A 334 -7.63 22.63 9.69
N ALA A 335 -6.76 23.39 10.35
CA ALA A 335 -6.76 24.85 10.25
C ALA A 335 -6.58 25.28 8.78
N THR A 336 -7.55 26.04 8.26
CA THR A 336 -7.60 26.43 6.85
C THR A 336 -7.13 27.85 6.66
N LEU A 337 -6.11 28.04 5.82
CA LEU A 337 -5.56 29.34 5.45
C LEU A 337 -5.92 29.66 4.00
N LYS A 338 -5.89 30.96 3.66
CA LYS A 338 -6.40 31.45 2.39
C LYS A 338 -5.73 30.85 1.16
N ASP A 339 -4.39 30.82 1.15
CA ASP A 339 -3.55 30.38 0.04
C ASP A 339 -2.19 29.89 0.54
N ASP A 340 -1.33 29.38 -0.35
CA ASP A 340 -0.02 28.83 0.00
C ASP A 340 0.85 29.87 0.72
N GLN A 341 0.87 31.12 0.23
CA GLN A 341 1.67 32.19 0.82
C GLN A 341 1.22 32.49 2.26
N THR A 342 -0.08 32.72 2.47
CA THR A 342 -0.64 32.96 3.80
C THR A 342 -0.38 31.80 4.76
N LEU A 343 -0.49 30.56 4.26
CA LEU A 343 -0.23 29.37 5.05
C LEU A 343 1.25 29.29 5.46
N ILE A 344 2.17 29.41 4.50
CA ILE A 344 3.62 29.30 4.75
C ILE A 344 4.08 30.43 5.68
N ASP A 345 3.65 31.69 5.48
CA ASP A 345 4.00 32.82 6.33
C ASP A 345 3.47 32.64 7.77
N THR A 346 2.24 32.12 7.92
CA THR A 346 1.64 31.87 9.23
C THR A 346 2.39 30.76 9.97
N VAL A 347 2.69 29.65 9.29
CA VAL A 347 3.41 28.51 9.86
C VAL A 347 4.84 28.89 10.22
N ALA A 348 5.53 29.68 9.36
CA ALA A 348 6.87 30.20 9.62
C ALA A 348 6.90 31.13 10.83
N GLY A 349 5.87 31.93 11.04
CA GLY A 349 5.73 32.78 12.24
C GLY A 349 5.68 31.98 13.55
N ARG A 350 5.28 30.70 13.53
CA ARG A 350 5.17 29.85 14.71
C ARG A 350 6.35 28.88 14.86
N TYR A 351 6.83 28.31 13.76
CA TYR A 351 7.82 27.21 13.76
C TYR A 351 9.22 27.65 13.30
N GLY A 352 9.41 28.94 12.91
CA GLY A 352 10.65 29.42 12.34
C GLY A 352 10.81 28.98 10.87
N HIS A 353 12.03 29.11 10.35
CA HIS A 353 12.36 28.79 8.95
C HIS A 353 13.29 27.60 8.78
N ASP A 354 13.67 26.94 9.89
CA ASP A 354 14.60 25.84 9.90
C ASP A 354 13.88 24.49 9.84
N ARG A 355 14.53 23.50 9.25
CA ARG A 355 14.04 22.11 9.09
C ARG A 355 12.68 22.03 8.40
N TRP A 356 12.59 22.70 7.26
CA TRP A 356 11.45 22.61 6.36
C TRP A 356 11.76 21.71 5.18
N MET A 357 10.78 20.88 4.81
CA MET A 357 10.80 20.07 3.60
C MET A 357 9.52 20.26 2.81
N PHE A 358 9.65 20.40 1.50
CA PHE A 358 8.54 20.50 0.54
C PHE A 358 8.60 19.30 -0.38
N ILE A 359 7.56 18.47 -0.36
CA ILE A 359 7.43 17.28 -1.22
C ILE A 359 6.23 17.41 -2.17
N PRO A 360 6.27 16.82 -3.37
CA PRO A 360 5.14 16.86 -4.29
C PRO A 360 3.92 16.11 -3.72
N ASN A 361 4.14 14.94 -3.16
CA ASN A 361 3.16 14.06 -2.52
C ASN A 361 3.89 12.95 -1.76
N THR A 362 3.17 12.02 -1.14
CA THR A 362 3.77 10.93 -0.36
C THR A 362 4.11 9.67 -1.19
N LEU A 363 3.95 9.71 -2.49
CA LEU A 363 4.31 8.60 -3.40
C LEU A 363 5.62 8.90 -4.16
N HIS A 364 5.76 10.13 -4.68
CA HIS A 364 6.89 10.54 -5.49
C HIS A 364 7.88 11.32 -4.62
N LEU A 365 8.92 10.64 -4.16
CA LEU A 365 9.94 11.20 -3.25
C LEU A 365 11.31 11.36 -3.90
N GLU A 366 11.39 11.19 -5.23
CA GLU A 366 12.64 11.32 -5.99
C GLU A 366 13.15 12.76 -6.07
N GLN A 367 12.27 13.75 -5.84
CA GLN A 367 12.65 15.15 -5.82
C GLN A 367 11.84 15.92 -4.78
N PHE A 368 12.53 16.72 -3.99
CA PHE A 368 11.94 17.61 -2.98
C PHE A 368 12.81 18.81 -2.73
N TYR A 369 12.34 19.75 -1.91
CA TYR A 369 13.11 20.93 -1.49
C TYR A 369 13.26 20.94 0.02
N VAL A 370 14.42 21.44 0.49
CA VAL A 370 14.71 21.60 1.92
C VAL A 370 15.17 23.01 2.24
N SER A 371 14.93 23.47 3.46
CA SER A 371 15.45 24.74 3.96
C SER A 371 16.98 24.77 4.01
N ALA A 372 17.56 25.95 3.98
CA ALA A 372 19.00 26.13 3.80
C ALA A 372 19.86 25.47 4.90
N ASP A 373 19.36 25.38 6.12
CA ASP A 373 20.01 24.74 7.25
C ASP A 373 20.18 23.20 7.07
N MET A 374 19.34 22.57 6.24
CA MET A 374 19.38 21.12 5.97
C MET A 374 20.30 20.75 4.79
N ARG A 375 20.90 21.74 4.11
CA ARG A 375 21.73 21.49 2.90
C ARG A 375 22.84 20.47 3.13
N ASP A 376 23.62 20.67 4.19
CA ASP A 376 24.79 19.84 4.47
C ASP A 376 24.38 18.45 4.97
N GLU A 377 23.28 18.33 5.72
CA GLU A 377 22.69 17.05 6.13
C GLU A 377 22.27 16.23 4.90
N MET A 378 21.53 16.86 3.96
CA MET A 378 21.14 16.19 2.70
C MET A 378 22.34 15.85 1.82
N GLY A 379 23.35 16.72 1.77
CA GLY A 379 24.58 16.47 1.01
C GLY A 379 25.44 15.35 1.58
N ALA A 380 25.29 15.02 2.85
CA ALA A 380 25.97 13.90 3.49
C ALA A 380 25.20 12.56 3.35
N HIS A 381 23.93 12.59 2.91
CA HIS A 381 23.11 11.40 2.75
C HIS A 381 23.46 10.70 1.42
N GLU A 382 23.81 9.40 1.48
CA GLU A 382 24.30 8.63 0.34
C GLU A 382 23.34 8.60 -0.86
N GLN A 383 22.05 8.69 -0.62
CA GLN A 383 21.02 8.63 -1.67
C GLN A 383 20.61 10.02 -2.19
N CYS A 384 21.20 11.12 -1.69
CA CYS A 384 20.76 12.47 -2.01
C CYS A 384 21.82 13.24 -2.80
N VAL A 385 21.35 13.98 -3.80
CA VAL A 385 22.15 14.96 -4.54
C VAL A 385 21.49 16.33 -4.39
N VAL A 386 22.20 17.27 -3.76
CA VAL A 386 21.71 18.61 -3.51
C VAL A 386 22.20 19.54 -4.64
N ASP A 387 21.30 20.33 -5.23
CA ASP A 387 21.69 21.32 -6.24
C ASP A 387 22.60 22.38 -5.62
N ALA A 388 23.55 22.89 -6.40
CA ALA A 388 24.56 23.83 -5.92
C ALA A 388 23.97 25.19 -5.51
N ASP A 389 23.01 25.67 -6.29
CA ASP A 389 22.40 26.98 -6.12
C ASP A 389 21.03 26.87 -5.40
N PRO A 390 20.75 27.77 -4.44
CA PRO A 390 19.46 27.81 -3.78
C PRO A 390 18.38 28.40 -4.70
N VAL A 391 17.15 27.95 -4.46
CA VAL A 391 15.94 28.51 -5.07
C VAL A 391 15.25 29.39 -4.03
N GLU A 392 14.88 30.60 -4.42
CA GLU A 392 14.03 31.45 -3.56
C GLU A 392 12.58 30.97 -3.66
N LEU A 393 11.94 30.76 -2.51
CA LEU A 393 10.51 30.48 -2.46
C LEU A 393 9.74 31.75 -2.84
N THR A 394 9.14 31.74 -4.01
CA THR A 394 8.35 32.83 -4.58
C THR A 394 6.89 32.41 -4.74
N PHE A 395 6.00 33.41 -4.82
CA PHE A 395 4.57 33.20 -4.97
C PHE A 395 4.03 34.04 -6.12
N GLU A 396 3.11 33.47 -6.87
CA GLU A 396 2.32 34.16 -7.87
C GLU A 396 0.83 33.93 -7.58
N ALA A 397 0.06 34.98 -7.43
CA ALA A 397 -1.34 34.93 -7.01
C ALA A 397 -1.60 34.06 -5.77
N GLY A 398 -0.66 34.07 -4.80
CA GLY A 398 -0.74 33.29 -3.57
C GLY A 398 -0.24 31.85 -3.66
N ARG A 399 0.10 31.34 -4.86
CA ARG A 399 0.65 29.99 -5.08
C ARG A 399 2.17 30.02 -5.14
N HIS A 400 2.81 29.05 -4.50
CA HIS A 400 4.26 28.87 -4.63
C HIS A 400 4.65 28.45 -6.06
N GLN A 401 5.90 28.73 -6.43
CA GLN A 401 6.43 28.49 -7.78
C GLN A 401 7.48 27.35 -7.81
N LEU A 402 7.51 26.49 -6.79
CA LEU A 402 8.38 25.31 -6.78
C LEU A 402 7.94 24.33 -7.87
N GLN A 403 8.91 23.72 -8.56
CA GLN A 403 8.67 22.75 -9.65
C GLN A 403 9.13 21.36 -9.22
N PHE A 404 8.21 20.42 -9.14
CA PHE A 404 8.48 19.01 -8.91
C PHE A 404 8.37 18.27 -10.26
N HIS A 405 9.45 17.71 -10.75
CA HIS A 405 9.52 17.00 -12.05
C HIS A 405 10.23 15.65 -11.90
#